data_d3b0ae273596630d1f6fbe1505a742a8
#
_entry.id   d3b0ae273596630d1f6fbe1505a742a8
#
_cell.length_a   1.000
_cell.length_b   1.000
_cell.length_c   1.000
_cell.angle_alpha   90.00
_cell.angle_beta   90.00
_cell.angle_gamma   90.00
#
_symmetry.space_group_name_H-M   'P 1'
#
loop_
_entity.id
_entity.type
_entity.pdbx_description
1 polymer ?
#
loop_
_entity_poly.entity_id
_entity_poly.type
_entity_poly.pdbx_seq_one_letter_code
_entity_poly.pdbx_strand_id
1 'polypeptide(L)'
;SNSHIQIEEKQFFEKNELKIILDLYAKMVSEGSWKDYGLNISSKQVSFSVFKNAAENALYKICKNFKPKNKNLKYLITDTSGKILKNSFDLKTLLKNTSWKKLQ
;
A
#
# COMPACT_ATOMS: atom_id res chain seq x y z
N SER A 1 -19.21 -4.38 22.68
CA SER A 1 -20.19 -3.46 22.16
C SER A 1 -19.98 -3.24 20.68
N ASN A 2 -20.99 -2.73 20.02
CA ASN A 2 -20.95 -2.50 18.57
C ASN A 2 -19.89 -1.49 18.15
N SER A 3 -19.52 -0.58 19.04
CA SER A 3 -18.51 0.43 18.72
C SER A 3 -17.13 -0.18 18.51
N HIS A 4 -16.81 -1.25 19.19
CA HIS A 4 -15.51 -1.91 19.01
C HIS A 4 -15.39 -2.54 17.64
N ILE A 5 -16.46 -3.16 17.18
CA ILE A 5 -16.49 -3.81 15.87
C ILE A 5 -16.31 -2.76 14.77
N GLN A 6 -16.97 -1.60 14.90
CA GLN A 6 -16.87 -0.53 13.93
C GLN A 6 -15.46 0.05 13.85
N ILE A 7 -14.77 0.17 14.98
CA ILE A 7 -13.40 0.67 15.02
C ILE A 7 -12.47 -0.30 14.29
N GLU A 8 -12.64 -1.61 14.49
CA GLU A 8 -11.82 -2.61 13.84
C GLU A 8 -12.01 -2.61 12.33
N GLU A 9 -13.24 -2.41 11.85
CA GLU A 9 -13.54 -2.36 10.43
C GLU A 9 -12.81 -1.22 9.73
N LYS A 10 -12.51 -0.13 10.45
CA LYS A 10 -11.81 1.02 9.89
C LYS A 10 -10.31 0.82 9.79
N GLN A 11 -9.77 -0.26 10.35
CA GLN A 11 -8.34 -0.53 10.36
C GLN A 11 -7.91 -1.38 9.17
N PHE A 12 -8.32 -0.94 7.99
CA PHE A 12 -8.00 -1.59 6.73
C PHE A 12 -8.06 -0.54 5.63
N PHE A 13 -7.75 -0.93 4.42
CA PHE A 13 -8.04 -0.08 3.26
C PHE A 13 -9.53 0.06 3.10
N GLU A 14 -9.97 1.25 2.74
CA GLU A 14 -11.35 1.45 2.34
C GLU A 14 -11.57 0.79 0.98
N LYS A 15 -12.84 0.54 0.64
CA LYS A 15 -13.19 -0.16 -0.59
C LYS A 15 -12.61 0.52 -1.83
N ASN A 16 -12.73 1.84 -1.92
CA ASN A 16 -12.20 2.57 -3.08
C ASN A 16 -10.67 2.63 -3.06
N GLU A 17 -10.05 2.63 -1.88
CA GLU A 17 -8.59 2.57 -1.78
C GLU A 17 -8.08 1.25 -2.33
N LEU A 18 -8.69 0.16 -1.92
CA LEU A 18 -8.28 -1.16 -2.40
C LEU A 18 -8.51 -1.29 -3.90
N LYS A 19 -9.60 -0.72 -4.41
CA LYS A 19 -9.87 -0.72 -5.85
C LYS A 19 -8.75 0.00 -6.61
N ILE A 20 -8.33 1.15 -6.13
CA ILE A 20 -7.25 1.92 -6.76
C ILE A 20 -5.95 1.11 -6.79
N ILE A 21 -5.62 0.46 -5.67
CA ILE A 21 -4.42 -0.37 -5.57
C ILE A 21 -4.50 -1.56 -6.50
N LEU A 22 -5.64 -2.25 -6.54
CA LEU A 22 -5.81 -3.44 -7.38
C LEU A 22 -5.83 -3.09 -8.87
N ASP A 23 -6.36 -1.93 -9.24
CA ASP A 23 -6.28 -1.47 -10.63
C ASP A 23 -4.83 -1.26 -11.05
N LEU A 24 -4.02 -0.65 -10.19
CA LEU A 24 -2.59 -0.50 -10.45
C LEU A 24 -1.91 -1.87 -10.52
N TYR A 25 -2.23 -2.75 -9.57
CA TYR A 25 -1.65 -4.10 -9.53
C TYR A 25 -1.92 -4.85 -10.85
N ALA A 26 -3.15 -4.82 -11.32
CA ALA A 26 -3.52 -5.48 -12.57
C ALA A 26 -2.72 -4.94 -13.76
N LYS A 27 -2.55 -3.63 -13.82
CA LYS A 27 -1.75 -2.99 -14.87
C LYS A 27 -0.29 -3.47 -14.81
N MET A 28 0.29 -3.46 -13.62
CA MET A 28 1.70 -3.84 -13.46
C MET A 28 1.92 -5.33 -13.73
N VAL A 29 0.95 -6.17 -13.40
CA VAL A 29 0.99 -7.60 -13.74
C VAL A 29 0.93 -7.78 -15.25
N SER A 30 0.04 -7.03 -15.92
CA SER A 30 -0.08 -7.13 -17.38
C SER A 30 1.20 -6.71 -18.10
N GLU A 31 1.98 -5.83 -17.49
CA GLU A 31 3.27 -5.38 -18.03
C GLU A 31 4.44 -6.29 -17.64
N GLY A 32 4.17 -7.31 -16.84
CA GLY A 32 5.21 -8.24 -16.39
C GLY A 32 6.08 -7.74 -15.24
N SER A 33 5.73 -6.60 -14.65
CA SER A 33 6.52 -5.98 -13.59
C SER A 33 6.29 -6.61 -12.23
N TRP A 34 5.05 -7.00 -11.95
CA TRP A 34 4.67 -7.61 -10.68
C TRP A 34 4.00 -8.95 -10.95
N LYS A 35 4.17 -9.92 -10.03
CA LYS A 35 3.59 -11.26 -10.18
C LYS A 35 2.76 -11.71 -9.01
N ASP A 36 2.92 -11.09 -7.84
CA ASP A 36 2.20 -11.52 -6.65
C ASP A 36 2.08 -10.35 -5.69
N TYR A 37 1.15 -10.48 -4.76
CA TYR A 37 0.95 -9.49 -3.70
C TYR A 37 0.61 -10.19 -2.40
N GLY A 38 0.77 -9.46 -1.30
CA GLY A 38 0.35 -9.91 0.02
C GLY A 38 -0.19 -8.73 0.81
N LEU A 39 -1.02 -9.03 1.78
CA LEU A 39 -1.57 -8.03 2.68
C LEU A 39 -1.04 -8.28 4.09
N ASN A 40 -0.69 -7.21 4.78
CA ASN A 40 -0.24 -7.28 6.16
C ASN A 40 -0.95 -6.20 6.97
N ILE A 41 -1.58 -6.60 8.06
CA ILE A 41 -2.36 -5.70 8.90
C ILE A 41 -1.75 -5.69 10.30
N SER A 42 -1.52 -4.49 10.83
CA SER A 42 -1.11 -4.32 12.21
C SER A 42 -2.02 -3.31 12.89
N SER A 43 -1.79 -3.05 14.18
CA SER A 43 -2.58 -2.04 14.89
C SER A 43 -2.33 -0.63 14.36
N LYS A 44 -1.22 -0.41 13.66
CA LYS A 44 -0.81 0.92 13.21
C LYS A 44 -1.04 1.16 11.72
N GLN A 45 -0.98 0.12 10.91
CA GLN A 45 -1.09 0.29 9.47
C GLN A 45 -1.53 -0.99 8.77
N VAL A 46 -2.00 -0.83 7.55
CA VAL A 46 -2.18 -1.94 6.61
C VAL A 46 -1.25 -1.69 5.43
N SER A 47 -0.69 -2.76 4.89
CA SER A 47 0.20 -2.65 3.73
C SER A 47 -0.15 -3.68 2.67
N PHE A 48 0.04 -3.27 1.43
CA PHE A 48 -0.10 -4.10 0.23
C PHE A 48 1.31 -4.26 -0.33
N SER A 49 1.85 -5.48 -0.21
CA SER A 49 3.20 -5.78 -0.67
C SER A 49 3.14 -6.34 -2.08
N VAL A 50 4.06 -5.93 -2.94
CA VAL A 50 4.13 -6.43 -4.31
C VAL A 50 5.45 -7.17 -4.52
N PHE A 51 5.39 -8.23 -5.32
CA PHE A 51 6.51 -9.12 -5.55
C PHE A 51 6.72 -9.31 -7.05
N LYS A 52 7.97 -9.40 -7.46
CA LYS A 52 8.31 -9.76 -8.82
C LYS A 52 8.27 -11.29 -9.00
N ASN A 53 8.69 -12.01 -7.97
CA ASN A 53 8.64 -13.48 -7.93
C ASN A 53 8.12 -13.91 -6.57
N ALA A 54 7.36 -15.00 -6.54
CA ALA A 54 6.73 -15.47 -5.32
C ALA A 54 7.75 -15.87 -4.23
N ALA A 55 8.97 -16.23 -4.62
CA ALA A 55 10.01 -16.69 -3.68
C ALA A 55 10.93 -15.57 -3.19
N GLU A 56 10.71 -14.33 -3.63
CA GLU A 56 11.57 -13.22 -3.28
C GLU A 56 10.95 -12.32 -2.22
N ASN A 57 11.76 -11.43 -1.66
CA ASN A 57 11.26 -10.38 -0.78
C ASN A 57 10.39 -9.40 -1.59
N ALA A 58 9.49 -8.74 -0.90
CA ALA A 58 8.65 -7.73 -1.53
C ALA A 58 9.51 -6.64 -2.17
N LEU A 59 9.12 -6.18 -3.38
CA LEU A 59 9.76 -5.06 -4.03
C LEU A 59 9.42 -3.76 -3.29
N TYR A 60 8.14 -3.55 -3.06
CA TYR A 60 7.59 -2.34 -2.44
C TYR A 60 6.41 -2.71 -1.58
N LYS A 61 6.07 -1.78 -0.68
CA LYS A 61 4.84 -1.85 0.10
C LYS A 61 4.10 -0.54 -0.06
N ILE A 62 2.80 -0.64 -0.34
CA ILE A 62 1.89 0.50 -0.33
C ILE A 62 1.19 0.46 1.02
N CYS A 63 1.43 1.47 1.85
CA CYS A 63 1.00 1.46 3.24
C CYS A 63 -0.02 2.55 3.51
N LYS A 64 -0.96 2.24 4.40
CA LYS A 64 -1.89 3.23 4.95
C LYS A 64 -1.71 3.24 6.45
N ASN A 65 -1.32 4.40 6.99
CA ASN A 65 -1.21 4.61 8.42
C ASN A 65 -2.57 5.02 8.98
N PHE A 66 -3.02 4.35 10.04
CA PHE A 66 -4.33 4.64 10.63
C PHE A 66 -4.32 5.92 11.46
N LYS A 67 -3.19 6.23 12.11
CA LYS A 67 -3.02 7.43 12.92
C LYS A 67 -1.70 8.10 12.57
N PRO A 68 -1.62 8.74 11.40
CA PRO A 68 -0.35 9.37 10.98
C PRO A 68 -0.02 10.56 11.86
N LYS A 69 1.26 10.80 12.11
CA LYS A 69 1.73 11.95 12.88
C LYS A 69 1.40 13.27 12.20
N ASN A 70 1.41 13.27 10.87
CA ASN A 70 0.87 14.37 10.09
C ASN A 70 0.18 13.78 8.87
N LYS A 71 -0.71 14.56 8.26
CA LYS A 71 -1.56 14.06 7.18
C LYS A 71 -0.79 13.58 5.95
N ASN A 72 0.39 14.13 5.72
CA ASN A 72 1.19 13.74 4.56
C ASN A 72 1.81 12.36 4.71
N LEU A 73 1.77 11.78 5.90
CA LEU A 73 2.25 10.43 6.17
C LEU A 73 1.12 9.40 6.21
N LYS A 74 -0.07 9.78 5.76
CA LYS A 74 -1.21 8.85 5.74
C LYS A 74 -0.94 7.67 4.81
N TYR A 75 -0.43 7.93 3.61
CA TYR A 75 -0.11 6.90 2.63
C TYR A 75 1.36 6.95 2.29
N LEU A 76 1.98 5.78 2.26
CA LEU A 76 3.41 5.65 2.02
C LEU A 76 3.69 4.59 0.97
N ILE A 77 4.78 4.77 0.24
CA ILE A 77 5.40 3.68 -0.51
C ILE A 77 6.74 3.45 0.16
N THR A 78 7.00 2.23 0.60
CA THR A 78 8.26 1.87 1.25
C THR A 78 8.97 0.77 0.48
N ASP A 79 10.27 0.65 0.72
CA ASP A 79 11.03 -0.51 0.27
C ASP A 79 10.89 -1.67 1.28
N THR A 80 11.61 -2.75 1.05
CA THR A 80 11.52 -3.95 1.89
C THR A 80 12.03 -3.71 3.32
N SER A 81 12.90 -2.73 3.50
CA SER A 81 13.45 -2.41 4.83
C SER A 81 12.58 -1.45 5.60
N GLY A 82 11.51 -0.93 4.98
CA GLY A 82 10.62 0.03 5.62
C GLY A 82 11.00 1.48 5.36
N LYS A 83 12.02 1.71 4.52
CA LYS A 83 12.40 3.07 4.14
C LYS A 83 11.31 3.70 3.29
N ILE A 84 10.90 4.91 3.66
CA ILE A 84 9.86 5.64 2.93
C ILE A 84 10.45 6.19 1.64
N LEU A 85 9.92 5.76 0.51
CA LEU A 85 10.34 6.22 -0.81
C LEU A 85 9.48 7.39 -1.28
N LYS A 86 8.19 7.34 -0.98
CA LYS A 86 7.23 8.37 -1.32
C LYS A 86 6.13 8.42 -0.27
N ASN A 87 5.49 9.57 -0.13
CA ASN A 87 4.37 9.72 0.80
C ASN A 87 3.38 10.77 0.27
N SER A 88 2.14 10.66 0.70
CA SER A 88 1.09 11.62 0.34
C SER A 88 -0.09 11.48 1.28
N PHE A 89 -0.90 12.54 1.38
CA PHE A 89 -2.18 12.47 2.07
C PHE A 89 -3.28 11.88 1.20
N ASP A 90 -3.01 11.69 -0.09
CA ASP A 90 -3.97 11.18 -1.06
C ASP A 90 -3.38 9.99 -1.81
N LEU A 91 -4.03 8.83 -1.69
CA LEU A 91 -3.52 7.58 -2.27
C LEU A 91 -3.45 7.65 -3.79
N LYS A 92 -4.49 8.16 -4.43
CA LYS A 92 -4.54 8.23 -5.89
C LYS A 92 -3.39 9.07 -6.43
N THR A 93 -3.15 10.22 -5.81
CA THR A 93 -2.04 11.11 -6.17
C THR A 93 -0.71 10.41 -5.96
N LEU A 94 -0.54 9.73 -4.84
CA LEU A 94 0.69 8.99 -4.55
C LEU A 94 1.02 7.99 -5.64
N LEU A 95 0.06 7.15 -5.99
CA LEU A 95 0.29 6.08 -6.96
C LEU A 95 0.47 6.62 -8.38
N LYS A 96 -0.29 7.65 -8.74
CA LYS A 96 -0.21 8.26 -10.06
C LYS A 96 1.14 8.93 -10.30
N ASN A 97 1.69 9.57 -9.27
CA ASN A 97 2.94 10.34 -9.39
C ASN A 97 4.18 9.48 -9.16
N THR A 98 4.03 8.19 -8.94
CA THR A 98 5.17 7.31 -8.70
C THR A 98 5.62 6.68 -10.00
N SER A 99 6.92 6.82 -10.27
CA SER A 99 7.54 6.16 -11.41
C SER A 99 8.12 4.82 -10.95
N TRP A 100 7.36 3.76 -11.12
CA TRP A 100 7.71 2.44 -10.58
C TRP A 100 9.02 1.89 -11.15
N LYS A 101 9.31 2.19 -12.43
CA LYS A 101 10.56 1.74 -13.03
C LYS A 101 11.78 2.39 -12.41
N LYS A 102 11.66 3.65 -11.97
CA LYS A 102 12.78 4.38 -11.37
C LYS A 102 13.05 3.97 -9.92
N LEU A 103 12.07 3.36 -9.27
CA LEU A 103 12.26 2.89 -7.91
C LEU A 103 13.02 1.57 -7.83
N GLN A 104 13.08 0.85 -8.94
CA GLN A 104 13.77 -0.45 -8.99
C GLN A 104 15.30 -0.25 -9.10
#